data_3b6a85de44a96b399ee7da09d7f8fef3
#
_entry.id   3b6a85de44a96b399ee7da09d7f8fef3
#
_cell.length_a   1.000
_cell.length_b   1.000
_cell.length_c   1.000
_cell.angle_alpha   90.00
_cell.angle_beta   90.00
_cell.angle_gamma   90.00
#
_symmetry.space_group_name_H-M   'P 1'
#
loop_
_entity.id
_entity.type
_entity.pdbx_description
1 polymer ?
#
loop_
_entity_poly.entity_id
_entity_poly.type
_entity_poly.pdbx_seq_one_letter_code
_entity_poly.pdbx_strand_id
1 'polypeptide(L)'
;LNQFDKKWRTSINRAAEAMTIFAVICAAMWPLIHMGRPWLGYWPLPLPNTFGSLWPNFHSPLLWDVFAISTYFSVSLVFWYVGLVPDFASVRDRAPNQLLRMIYGILSLGWRGGSMHWHRYETAYLMLAGLSTPLVLSVHTIISFDFAVANLPGWHATIFPPYFVAGAVYSGFAMVINLAVPIRHFYGMKDFITDKHLDNMAKIMLATGLMVFYGYGVEAFMAYYSANEFERDLMMKNRVFGPYGYFYFALIFCNGLMPQVLWFQRVRSNEAALFVISLVVNVGMWLERFVILMSLQRDFMPSAWGQYSPTFWDVSTYLGTFGLFLSLLFLFCRVLPMISIAEMKHLLPESHVHSHKDSHDHSDSAHGGSH
;
A
#
# COMPACT_ATOMS: atom_id res chain seq x y z
N LEU A 1 -0.77 -2.30 -22.69
CA LEU A 1 -1.53 -2.12 -21.42
C LEU A 1 -3.03 -1.82 -21.64
N ASN A 2 -3.47 -1.65 -22.89
CA ASN A 2 -4.87 -1.33 -23.24
C ASN A 2 -5.82 -2.55 -23.31
N GLN A 3 -5.35 -3.77 -23.05
CA GLN A 3 -6.17 -4.99 -23.19
C GLN A 3 -6.54 -5.65 -21.86
N PHE A 4 -6.03 -5.21 -20.73
CA PHE A 4 -6.56 -5.67 -19.45
C PHE A 4 -7.83 -4.88 -19.14
N ASP A 5 -8.94 -5.60 -19.09
CA ASP A 5 -10.29 -5.14 -18.82
C ASP A 5 -10.30 -4.05 -17.72
N LYS A 6 -10.34 -2.76 -18.10
CA LYS A 6 -10.25 -1.60 -17.21
C LYS A 6 -11.37 -1.56 -16.16
N LYS A 7 -12.38 -2.41 -16.34
CA LYS A 7 -13.64 -2.38 -15.58
C LYS A 7 -13.52 -2.86 -14.14
N TRP A 8 -12.61 -3.79 -13.83
CA TRP A 8 -12.57 -4.41 -12.51
C TRP A 8 -11.90 -3.58 -11.40
N ARG A 9 -11.00 -2.67 -11.73
CA ARG A 9 -10.28 -1.86 -10.73
C ARG A 9 -11.03 -0.60 -10.29
N THR A 10 -11.91 -0.08 -11.14
CA THR A 10 -12.55 1.24 -10.99
C THR A 10 -13.33 1.39 -9.69
N SER A 11 -14.01 0.34 -9.27
CA SER A 11 -14.83 0.36 -8.05
C SER A 11 -14.02 0.31 -6.75
N ILE A 12 -12.77 -0.17 -6.78
CA ILE A 12 -11.94 -0.37 -5.58
C ILE A 12 -10.85 0.69 -5.47
N ASN A 13 -10.44 1.27 -6.60
CA ASN A 13 -9.28 2.14 -6.72
C ASN A 13 -9.30 3.31 -5.73
N ARG A 14 -10.43 4.03 -5.63
CA ARG A 14 -10.59 5.18 -4.74
C ARG A 14 -10.44 4.82 -3.26
N ALA A 15 -11.02 3.71 -2.84
CA ALA A 15 -10.89 3.24 -1.47
C ALA A 15 -9.44 2.84 -1.15
N ALA A 16 -8.75 2.20 -2.09
CA ALA A 16 -7.34 1.84 -1.96
C ALA A 16 -6.41 3.06 -1.92
N GLU A 17 -6.65 4.08 -2.75
CA GLU A 17 -5.91 5.35 -2.73
C GLU A 17 -6.08 6.09 -1.40
N ALA A 18 -7.30 6.20 -0.90
CA ALA A 18 -7.59 6.82 0.40
C ALA A 18 -6.93 6.04 1.55
N MET A 19 -7.00 4.71 1.53
CA MET A 19 -6.32 3.84 2.48
C MET A 19 -4.81 4.12 2.52
N THR A 20 -4.18 4.27 1.36
CA THR A 20 -2.74 4.56 1.25
C THR A 20 -2.40 5.87 1.96
N ILE A 21 -3.14 6.95 1.72
CA ILE A 21 -2.89 8.25 2.34
C ILE A 21 -3.05 8.17 3.87
N PHE A 22 -4.08 7.52 4.36
CA PHE A 22 -4.30 7.40 5.80
C PHE A 22 -3.26 6.49 6.47
N ALA A 23 -2.84 5.43 5.80
CA ALA A 23 -1.74 4.58 6.28
C ALA A 23 -0.41 5.34 6.36
N VAL A 24 -0.08 6.17 5.37
CA VAL A 24 1.14 7.00 5.39
C VAL A 24 1.08 8.06 6.49
N ILE A 25 -0.07 8.68 6.74
CA ILE A 25 -0.24 9.61 7.86
C ILE A 25 0.03 8.90 9.20
N CYS A 26 -0.55 7.71 9.40
CA CYS A 26 -0.29 6.91 10.59
C CYS A 26 1.20 6.51 10.70
N ALA A 27 1.82 6.09 9.61
CA ALA A 27 3.24 5.72 9.58
C ALA A 27 4.16 6.90 9.90
N ALA A 28 3.88 8.08 9.35
CA ALA A 28 4.67 9.30 9.59
C ALA A 28 4.60 9.80 11.04
N MET A 29 3.56 9.44 11.78
CA MET A 29 3.44 9.79 13.19
C MET A 29 4.40 8.99 14.09
N TRP A 30 4.68 7.72 13.74
CA TRP A 30 5.49 6.82 14.56
C TRP A 30 6.93 7.30 14.82
N PRO A 31 7.69 7.81 13.84
CA PRO A 31 9.01 8.39 14.09
C PRO A 31 8.99 9.47 15.18
N LEU A 32 7.96 10.31 15.21
CA LEU A 32 7.83 11.37 16.23
C LEU A 32 7.56 10.80 17.62
N ILE A 33 6.82 9.69 17.72
CA ILE A 33 6.50 9.06 19.01
C ILE A 33 7.70 8.32 19.58
N HIS A 34 8.43 7.52 18.78
CA HIS A 34 9.47 6.62 19.28
C HIS A 34 10.87 7.21 19.29
N MET A 35 11.10 8.36 18.66
CA MET A 35 12.42 8.96 18.52
C MET A 35 13.05 9.40 19.85
N GLY A 36 12.26 9.50 20.92
CA GLY A 36 12.70 9.94 22.24
C GLY A 36 13.06 11.43 22.32
N ARG A 37 13.73 11.96 21.28
CA ARG A 37 14.11 13.38 21.14
C ARG A 37 13.61 13.93 19.81
N PRO A 38 12.30 14.16 19.63
CA PRO A 38 11.71 14.53 18.35
C PRO A 38 12.26 15.84 17.77
N TRP A 39 12.78 16.75 18.61
CA TRP A 39 13.45 17.97 18.15
C TRP A 39 14.78 17.74 17.42
N LEU A 40 15.33 16.51 17.47
CA LEU A 40 16.48 16.09 16.66
C LEU A 40 16.08 15.39 15.36
N GLY A 41 14.79 15.31 15.05
CA GLY A 41 14.25 14.67 13.83
C GLY A 41 14.72 15.28 12.51
N TYR A 42 15.36 16.44 12.53
CA TYR A 42 15.97 17.06 11.37
C TYR A 42 17.35 16.49 10.98
N TRP A 43 17.98 15.69 11.84
CA TRP A 43 19.32 15.14 11.58
C TRP A 43 19.45 14.28 10.30
N PRO A 44 18.46 13.50 9.88
CA PRO A 44 18.50 12.81 8.62
C PRO A 44 18.45 13.73 7.39
N LEU A 45 18.04 15.00 7.56
CA LEU A 45 18.01 15.96 6.46
C LEU A 45 19.42 16.45 6.12
N PRO A 46 19.73 16.68 4.83
CA PRO A 46 21.04 17.18 4.40
C PRO A 46 21.16 18.69 4.65
N LEU A 47 20.88 19.12 5.87
CA LEU A 47 20.96 20.53 6.25
C LEU A 47 22.38 20.91 6.60
N PRO A 48 22.85 22.14 6.28
CA PRO A 48 24.09 22.67 6.77
C PRO A 48 24.08 22.63 8.30
N ASN A 49 25.11 22.05 8.90
CA ASN A 49 25.27 22.05 10.34
C ASN A 49 26.49 22.89 10.74
N THR A 50 26.42 23.47 11.94
CA THR A 50 27.49 24.31 12.51
C THR A 50 28.43 23.51 13.41
N PHE A 51 28.31 22.19 13.47
CA PHE A 51 29.09 21.30 14.31
C PHE A 51 30.43 20.90 13.65
N GLY A 52 31.20 21.86 13.24
CA GLY A 52 32.55 21.63 12.72
C GLY A 52 32.58 20.98 11.34
N SER A 53 33.43 19.97 11.14
CA SER A 53 33.65 19.29 9.87
C SER A 53 32.68 18.13 9.60
N LEU A 54 31.56 18.03 10.30
CA LEU A 54 30.58 16.98 10.08
C LEU A 54 29.73 17.31 8.85
N TRP A 55 29.93 16.54 7.79
CA TRP A 55 29.14 16.61 6.56
C TRP A 55 27.95 15.65 6.64
N PRO A 56 26.81 15.99 6.01
CA PRO A 56 25.71 15.03 5.84
C PRO A 56 26.19 13.74 5.18
N ASN A 57 25.85 12.61 5.78
CA ASN A 57 26.20 11.31 5.21
C ASN A 57 25.21 10.90 4.13
N PHE A 58 25.49 11.22 2.87
CA PHE A 58 24.66 10.86 1.72
C PHE A 58 24.62 9.35 1.43
N HIS A 59 25.46 8.54 2.06
CA HIS A 59 25.42 7.07 1.98
C HIS A 59 24.52 6.45 3.03
N SER A 60 23.92 7.23 3.91
CA SER A 60 23.01 6.71 4.94
C SER A 60 21.64 6.37 4.36
N PRO A 61 21.12 5.15 4.58
CA PRO A 61 19.76 4.78 4.20
C PRO A 61 18.70 5.68 4.83
N LEU A 62 18.91 6.14 6.07
CA LEU A 62 17.99 7.07 6.74
C LEU A 62 17.80 8.38 5.96
N LEU A 63 18.84 8.88 5.27
CA LEU A 63 18.71 10.03 4.39
C LEU A 63 17.88 9.69 3.15
N TRP A 64 18.11 8.52 2.57
CA TRP A 64 17.36 8.08 1.38
C TRP A 64 15.89 7.88 1.70
N ASP A 65 15.57 7.40 2.89
CA ASP A 65 14.19 7.24 3.37
C ASP A 65 13.44 8.57 3.41
N VAL A 66 14.06 9.63 3.91
CA VAL A 66 13.44 10.96 3.93
C VAL A 66 12.99 11.39 2.53
N PHE A 67 13.86 11.20 1.52
CA PHE A 67 13.53 11.54 0.14
C PHE A 67 12.50 10.57 -0.46
N ALA A 68 12.65 9.28 -0.24
CA ALA A 68 11.77 8.27 -0.79
C ALA A 68 10.35 8.39 -0.22
N ILE A 69 10.22 8.51 1.10
CA ILE A 69 8.93 8.61 1.79
C ILE A 69 8.23 9.93 1.44
N SER A 70 8.96 11.06 1.45
CA SER A 70 8.37 12.36 1.10
C SER A 70 7.94 12.44 -0.36
N THR A 71 8.72 11.88 -1.28
CA THR A 71 8.36 11.79 -2.71
C THR A 71 7.13 10.88 -2.90
N TYR A 72 7.14 9.70 -2.28
CA TYR A 72 6.02 8.77 -2.34
C TYR A 72 4.74 9.38 -1.78
N PHE A 73 4.81 10.04 -0.62
CA PHE A 73 3.68 10.71 -0.01
C PHE A 73 3.14 11.84 -0.91
N SER A 74 4.03 12.70 -1.42
CA SER A 74 3.65 13.83 -2.26
C SER A 74 2.96 13.37 -3.54
N VAL A 75 3.52 12.39 -4.25
CA VAL A 75 2.94 11.85 -5.48
C VAL A 75 1.61 11.13 -5.20
N SER A 76 1.54 10.34 -4.13
CA SER A 76 0.30 9.66 -3.73
C SER A 76 -0.79 10.65 -3.37
N LEU A 77 -0.45 11.73 -2.66
CA LEU A 77 -1.40 12.80 -2.29
C LEU A 77 -1.92 13.52 -3.54
N VAL A 78 -1.02 13.88 -4.46
CA VAL A 78 -1.41 14.53 -5.72
C VAL A 78 -2.26 13.61 -6.57
N PHE A 79 -1.91 12.33 -6.66
CA PHE A 79 -2.66 11.33 -7.40
C PHE A 79 -4.08 11.17 -6.86
N TRP A 80 -4.22 10.99 -5.56
CA TRP A 80 -5.51 10.93 -4.87
C TRP A 80 -6.33 12.20 -5.04
N TYR A 81 -5.70 13.37 -4.87
CA TYR A 81 -6.36 14.66 -5.03
C TYR A 81 -6.85 14.89 -6.47
N VAL A 82 -6.02 14.64 -7.47
CA VAL A 82 -6.42 14.74 -8.90
C VAL A 82 -7.62 13.85 -9.18
N GLY A 83 -7.60 12.62 -8.66
CA GLY A 83 -8.74 11.70 -8.77
C GLY A 83 -10.05 12.27 -8.17
N LEU A 84 -9.96 13.08 -7.11
CA LEU A 84 -11.12 13.67 -6.43
C LEU A 84 -11.68 14.92 -7.11
N VAL A 85 -10.91 15.62 -7.96
CA VAL A 85 -11.30 16.92 -8.55
C VAL A 85 -12.68 16.87 -9.25
N PRO A 86 -13.01 15.90 -10.12
CA PRO A 86 -14.34 15.82 -10.74
C PRO A 86 -15.47 15.57 -9.74
N ASP A 87 -15.17 14.81 -8.67
CA ASP A 87 -16.15 14.50 -7.64
C ASP A 87 -16.40 15.70 -6.72
N PHE A 88 -15.37 16.48 -6.38
CA PHE A 88 -15.54 17.76 -5.68
C PHE A 88 -16.44 18.72 -6.47
N ALA A 89 -16.30 18.78 -7.79
CA ALA A 89 -17.18 19.57 -8.64
C ALA A 89 -18.63 19.06 -8.58
N SER A 90 -18.83 17.74 -8.60
CA SER A 90 -20.16 17.13 -8.51
C SER A 90 -20.83 17.40 -7.16
N VAL A 91 -20.06 17.38 -6.07
CA VAL A 91 -20.55 17.72 -4.72
C VAL A 91 -20.80 19.21 -4.58
N ARG A 92 -19.94 20.08 -5.13
CA ARG A 92 -20.13 21.54 -5.20
C ARG A 92 -21.49 21.88 -5.81
N ASP A 93 -21.80 21.27 -6.95
CA ASP A 93 -23.02 21.60 -7.71
C ASP A 93 -24.31 21.17 -6.98
N ARG A 94 -24.19 20.24 -6.02
CA ARG A 94 -25.29 19.75 -5.16
C ARG A 94 -25.25 20.28 -3.74
N ALA A 95 -24.26 21.11 -3.39
CA ALA A 95 -24.08 21.59 -2.02
C ALA A 95 -25.22 22.49 -1.56
N PRO A 96 -25.86 22.20 -0.40
CA PRO A 96 -27.01 22.96 0.09
C PRO A 96 -26.62 24.36 0.60
N ASN A 97 -25.39 24.50 1.13
CA ASN A 97 -24.90 25.72 1.77
C ASN A 97 -23.89 26.45 0.89
N GLN A 98 -23.93 27.78 0.90
CA GLN A 98 -23.01 28.63 0.15
C GLN A 98 -21.55 28.42 0.59
N LEU A 99 -21.30 28.22 1.90
CA LEU A 99 -19.97 27.95 2.43
C LEU A 99 -19.41 26.63 1.88
N LEU A 100 -20.20 25.56 1.90
CA LEU A 100 -19.80 24.26 1.33
C LEU A 100 -19.54 24.35 -0.17
N ARG A 101 -20.41 25.09 -0.90
CA ARG A 101 -20.21 25.34 -2.33
C ARG A 101 -18.90 26.06 -2.62
N MET A 102 -18.53 27.03 -1.79
CA MET A 102 -17.26 27.76 -1.93
C MET A 102 -16.07 26.84 -1.63
N ILE A 103 -16.11 26.07 -0.56
CA ILE A 103 -15.05 25.11 -0.20
C ILE A 103 -14.83 24.10 -1.32
N TYR A 104 -15.88 23.42 -1.76
CA TYR A 104 -15.77 22.45 -2.86
C TYR A 104 -15.45 23.13 -4.20
N GLY A 105 -15.81 24.40 -4.38
CA GLY A 105 -15.42 25.22 -5.53
C GLY A 105 -13.90 25.41 -5.61
N ILE A 106 -13.27 25.74 -4.49
CA ILE A 106 -11.81 25.86 -4.37
C ILE A 106 -11.16 24.49 -4.60
N LEU A 107 -11.64 23.45 -3.91
CA LEU A 107 -11.09 22.09 -4.01
C LEU A 107 -11.24 21.49 -5.42
N SER A 108 -12.25 21.89 -6.18
CA SER A 108 -12.43 21.42 -7.56
C SER A 108 -11.56 22.15 -8.60
N LEU A 109 -10.73 23.12 -8.19
CA LEU A 109 -9.84 23.88 -9.06
C LEU A 109 -10.55 24.49 -10.29
N GLY A 110 -11.81 24.91 -10.13
CA GLY A 110 -12.60 25.46 -11.22
C GLY A 110 -13.06 24.44 -12.27
N TRP A 111 -13.09 23.15 -11.94
CA TRP A 111 -13.57 22.10 -12.82
C TRP A 111 -15.00 22.38 -13.34
N ARG A 112 -15.18 22.35 -14.67
CA ARG A 112 -16.46 22.58 -15.35
C ARG A 112 -16.94 21.42 -16.23
N GLY A 113 -16.19 20.30 -16.28
CA GLY A 113 -16.58 19.10 -17.03
C GLY A 113 -16.48 19.24 -18.57
N GLY A 114 -15.81 20.27 -19.10
CA GLY A 114 -15.59 20.40 -20.54
C GLY A 114 -14.66 19.31 -21.10
N SER A 115 -14.74 19.04 -22.42
CA SER A 115 -13.94 18.00 -23.08
C SER A 115 -12.44 18.14 -22.86
N MET A 116 -11.92 19.38 -22.90
CA MET A 116 -10.52 19.68 -22.61
C MET A 116 -10.13 19.37 -21.15
N HIS A 117 -11.05 19.56 -20.19
CA HIS A 117 -10.81 19.19 -18.79
C HIS A 117 -10.69 17.69 -18.64
N TRP A 118 -11.57 16.91 -19.28
CA TRP A 118 -11.52 15.46 -19.27
C TRP A 118 -10.25 14.92 -19.90
N HIS A 119 -9.88 15.41 -21.08
CA HIS A 119 -8.64 14.98 -21.73
C HIS A 119 -7.38 15.24 -20.89
N ARG A 120 -7.29 16.44 -20.28
CA ARG A 120 -6.17 16.78 -19.38
C ARG A 120 -6.18 15.94 -18.11
N TYR A 121 -7.35 15.68 -17.56
CA TYR A 121 -7.52 14.81 -16.38
C TYR A 121 -7.04 13.40 -16.66
N GLU A 122 -7.50 12.78 -17.73
CA GLU A 122 -7.13 11.42 -18.10
C GLU A 122 -5.62 11.30 -18.34
N THR A 123 -5.04 12.28 -19.01
CA THR A 123 -3.59 12.34 -19.25
C THR A 123 -2.82 12.47 -17.93
N ALA A 124 -3.18 13.42 -17.07
CA ALA A 124 -2.53 13.63 -15.78
C ALA A 124 -2.68 12.40 -14.87
N TYR A 125 -3.87 11.82 -14.81
CA TYR A 125 -4.15 10.63 -14.00
C TYR A 125 -3.35 9.42 -14.47
N LEU A 126 -3.24 9.22 -15.79
CA LEU A 126 -2.42 8.15 -16.38
C LEU A 126 -0.93 8.34 -16.08
N MET A 127 -0.41 9.57 -16.19
CA MET A 127 0.97 9.87 -15.85
C MET A 127 1.27 9.62 -14.37
N LEU A 128 0.39 10.06 -13.48
CA LEU A 128 0.54 9.85 -12.04
C LEU A 128 0.46 8.36 -11.68
N ALA A 129 -0.45 7.60 -12.29
CA ALA A 129 -0.54 6.17 -12.11
C ALA A 129 0.74 5.44 -12.59
N GLY A 130 1.27 5.87 -13.74
CA GLY A 130 2.54 5.36 -14.27
C GLY A 130 3.74 5.67 -13.35
N LEU A 131 3.76 6.86 -12.74
CA LEU A 131 4.82 7.26 -11.80
C LEU A 131 4.68 6.56 -10.44
N SER A 132 3.46 6.35 -9.97
CA SER A 132 3.22 5.74 -8.65
C SER A 132 3.71 4.29 -8.58
N THR A 133 3.64 3.54 -9.68
CA THR A 133 4.08 2.13 -9.70
C THR A 133 5.57 1.96 -9.36
N PRO A 134 6.54 2.58 -10.07
CA PRO A 134 7.94 2.48 -9.70
C PRO A 134 8.25 3.12 -8.35
N LEU A 135 7.49 4.14 -7.92
CA LEU A 135 7.69 4.75 -6.60
C LEU A 135 7.34 3.79 -5.46
N VAL A 136 6.29 2.99 -5.59
CA VAL A 136 5.98 1.94 -4.59
C VAL A 136 7.11 0.93 -4.48
N LEU A 137 7.67 0.51 -5.62
CA LEU A 137 8.81 -0.41 -5.63
C LEU A 137 10.04 0.23 -4.97
N SER A 138 10.34 1.48 -5.33
CA SER A 138 11.54 2.17 -4.84
C SER A 138 11.45 2.49 -3.35
N VAL A 139 10.32 2.97 -2.83
CA VAL A 139 10.19 3.30 -1.41
C VAL A 139 10.38 2.07 -0.52
N HIS A 140 9.77 0.93 -0.87
CA HIS A 140 9.95 -0.30 -0.08
C HIS A 140 11.36 -0.89 -0.22
N THR A 141 11.99 -0.72 -1.37
CA THR A 141 13.40 -1.09 -1.58
C THR A 141 14.31 -0.25 -0.68
N ILE A 142 14.12 1.08 -0.65
CA ILE A 142 14.94 1.99 0.15
C ILE A 142 14.76 1.73 1.65
N ILE A 143 13.53 1.62 2.14
CA ILE A 143 13.25 1.26 3.54
C ILE A 143 13.91 -0.08 3.92
N SER A 144 14.00 -1.02 3.00
CA SER A 144 14.66 -2.30 3.27
C SER A 144 16.17 -2.16 3.47
N PHE A 145 16.79 -1.12 2.89
CA PHE A 145 18.22 -0.88 3.07
C PHE A 145 18.59 -0.47 4.49
N ASP A 146 17.66 0.04 5.30
CA ASP A 146 17.91 0.27 6.73
C ASP A 146 18.33 -1.03 7.45
N PHE A 147 17.88 -2.16 6.93
CA PHE A 147 18.27 -3.49 7.41
C PHE A 147 19.39 -4.09 6.55
N ALA A 148 19.22 -4.13 5.23
CA ALA A 148 20.11 -4.86 4.32
C ALA A 148 21.56 -4.38 4.31
N VAL A 149 21.81 -3.10 4.57
CA VAL A 149 23.16 -2.54 4.66
C VAL A 149 23.68 -2.41 6.10
N ALA A 150 22.88 -2.85 7.10
CA ALA A 150 23.33 -2.89 8.49
C ALA A 150 24.40 -3.97 8.68
N ASN A 151 25.28 -3.78 9.66
CA ASN A 151 26.33 -4.74 10.00
C ASN A 151 25.84 -5.86 10.94
N LEU A 152 24.58 -5.83 11.34
CA LEU A 152 24.01 -6.78 12.28
C LEU A 152 23.67 -8.09 11.58
N PRO A 153 24.10 -9.25 12.12
CA PRO A 153 23.67 -10.54 11.63
C PRO A 153 22.15 -10.69 11.60
N GLY A 154 21.60 -11.29 10.56
CA GLY A 154 20.16 -11.43 10.34
C GLY A 154 19.46 -10.21 9.74
N TRP A 155 20.13 -9.05 9.69
CA TRP A 155 19.66 -7.88 8.93
C TRP A 155 20.46 -7.74 7.63
N HIS A 156 21.75 -8.03 7.66
CA HIS A 156 22.63 -7.93 6.50
C HIS A 156 22.33 -9.03 5.48
N ALA A 157 21.27 -8.85 4.72
CA ALA A 157 20.82 -9.82 3.71
C ALA A 157 20.37 -9.13 2.42
N THR A 158 20.92 -9.59 1.29
CA THR A 158 20.62 -9.06 -0.05
C THR A 158 19.20 -9.37 -0.52
N ILE A 159 18.52 -10.33 0.11
CA ILE A 159 17.13 -10.69 -0.23
C ILE A 159 16.10 -9.67 0.29
N PHE A 160 16.45 -8.82 1.26
CA PHE A 160 15.51 -7.90 1.87
C PHE A 160 14.84 -6.94 0.89
N PRO A 161 15.52 -6.28 -0.04
CA PRO A 161 14.85 -5.37 -0.97
C PRO A 161 13.71 -6.01 -1.78
N PRO A 162 13.92 -7.09 -2.55
CA PRO A 162 12.82 -7.71 -3.29
C PRO A 162 11.77 -8.36 -2.37
N TYR A 163 12.18 -8.87 -1.24
CA TYR A 163 11.31 -9.47 -0.25
C TYR A 163 10.37 -8.43 0.41
N PHE A 164 10.88 -7.25 0.80
CA PHE A 164 10.08 -6.16 1.34
C PHE A 164 9.06 -5.64 0.33
N VAL A 165 9.44 -5.53 -0.94
CA VAL A 165 8.52 -5.14 -2.03
C VAL A 165 7.40 -6.17 -2.19
N ALA A 166 7.75 -7.46 -2.24
CA ALA A 166 6.75 -8.53 -2.32
C ALA A 166 5.80 -8.52 -1.11
N GLY A 167 6.34 -8.33 0.09
CA GLY A 167 5.58 -8.23 1.34
C GLY A 167 4.63 -7.03 1.37
N ALA A 168 5.06 -5.88 0.84
CA ALA A 168 4.22 -4.69 0.73
C ALA A 168 3.02 -4.91 -0.20
N VAL A 169 3.23 -5.52 -1.36
CA VAL A 169 2.14 -5.86 -2.28
C VAL A 169 1.22 -6.92 -1.67
N TYR A 170 1.78 -7.94 -1.04
CA TYR A 170 1.05 -9.01 -0.38
C TYR A 170 0.13 -8.50 0.73
N SER A 171 0.66 -7.73 1.67
CA SER A 171 -0.11 -7.13 2.77
C SER A 171 -1.09 -6.06 2.28
N GLY A 172 -0.72 -5.31 1.25
CA GLY A 172 -1.58 -4.32 0.62
C GLY A 172 -2.86 -4.94 0.04
N PHE A 173 -2.74 -6.04 -0.72
CA PHE A 173 -3.92 -6.75 -1.22
C PHE A 173 -4.73 -7.38 -0.10
N ALA A 174 -4.11 -7.94 0.93
CA ALA A 174 -4.81 -8.44 2.11
C ALA A 174 -5.59 -7.33 2.81
N MET A 175 -5.01 -6.14 2.99
CA MET A 175 -5.70 -5.00 3.61
C MET A 175 -6.86 -4.48 2.74
N VAL A 176 -6.67 -4.40 1.42
CA VAL A 176 -7.76 -4.01 0.50
C VAL A 176 -8.92 -5.00 0.58
N ILE A 177 -8.68 -6.32 0.64
CA ILE A 177 -9.73 -7.32 0.82
C ILE A 177 -10.44 -7.13 2.16
N ASN A 178 -9.69 -6.89 3.24
CA ASN A 178 -10.26 -6.65 4.57
C ASN A 178 -11.17 -5.42 4.64
N LEU A 179 -10.94 -4.42 3.81
CA LEU A 179 -11.80 -3.25 3.70
C LEU A 179 -12.94 -3.47 2.68
N ALA A 180 -12.65 -4.09 1.55
CA ALA A 180 -13.61 -4.28 0.47
C ALA A 180 -14.76 -5.21 0.86
N VAL A 181 -14.48 -6.29 1.61
CA VAL A 181 -15.52 -7.26 2.02
C VAL A 181 -16.57 -6.62 2.96
N PRO A 182 -16.21 -5.93 4.06
CA PRO A 182 -17.18 -5.21 4.88
C PRO A 182 -17.92 -4.11 4.11
N ILE A 183 -17.22 -3.32 3.30
CA ILE A 183 -17.82 -2.28 2.47
C ILE A 183 -18.88 -2.89 1.55
N ARG A 184 -18.52 -3.97 0.85
CA ARG A 184 -19.44 -4.71 -0.03
C ARG A 184 -20.69 -5.19 0.70
N HIS A 185 -20.53 -5.69 1.92
CA HIS A 185 -21.62 -6.25 2.72
C HIS A 185 -22.51 -5.15 3.34
N PHE A 186 -21.95 -4.18 4.03
CA PHE A 186 -22.71 -3.17 4.78
C PHE A 186 -23.35 -2.10 3.89
N TYR A 187 -22.70 -1.75 2.77
CA TYR A 187 -23.24 -0.77 1.81
C TYR A 187 -23.98 -1.40 0.64
N GLY A 188 -24.12 -2.75 0.61
CA GLY A 188 -24.84 -3.44 -0.45
C GLY A 188 -24.19 -3.34 -1.83
N MET A 189 -22.87 -3.16 -1.92
CA MET A 189 -22.15 -2.88 -3.15
C MET A 189 -21.70 -4.13 -3.93
N LYS A 190 -22.52 -5.19 -3.94
CA LYS A 190 -22.19 -6.46 -4.63
C LYS A 190 -22.05 -6.32 -6.14
N ASP A 191 -22.80 -5.40 -6.74
CA ASP A 191 -22.77 -5.16 -8.18
C ASP A 191 -21.50 -4.39 -8.61
N PHE A 192 -20.87 -3.64 -7.69
CA PHE A 192 -19.66 -2.87 -7.93
C PHE A 192 -18.40 -3.64 -7.56
N ILE A 193 -18.40 -4.30 -6.42
CA ILE A 193 -17.30 -5.16 -5.95
C ILE A 193 -17.74 -6.60 -6.18
N THR A 194 -17.49 -7.14 -7.38
CA THR A 194 -17.95 -8.48 -7.77
C THR A 194 -17.01 -9.58 -7.25
N ASP A 195 -17.47 -10.83 -7.29
CA ASP A 195 -16.66 -12.00 -6.91
C ASP A 195 -15.38 -12.13 -7.77
N LYS A 196 -15.44 -11.68 -9.04
CA LYS A 196 -14.28 -11.63 -9.92
C LYS A 196 -13.18 -10.69 -9.40
N HIS A 197 -13.57 -9.56 -8.79
CA HIS A 197 -12.61 -8.64 -8.15
C HIS A 197 -11.90 -9.32 -6.99
N LEU A 198 -12.64 -9.96 -6.11
CA LEU A 198 -12.09 -10.67 -4.95
C LEU A 198 -11.21 -11.85 -5.38
N ASP A 199 -11.61 -12.65 -6.36
CA ASP A 199 -10.80 -13.76 -6.89
C ASP A 199 -9.49 -13.28 -7.51
N ASN A 200 -9.52 -12.18 -8.27
CA ASN A 200 -8.30 -11.60 -8.86
C ASN A 200 -7.35 -11.06 -7.80
N MET A 201 -7.86 -10.35 -6.78
CA MET A 201 -7.04 -9.88 -5.65
C MET A 201 -6.43 -11.04 -4.87
N ALA A 202 -7.20 -12.10 -4.62
CA ALA A 202 -6.73 -13.31 -3.95
C ALA A 202 -5.63 -14.04 -4.73
N LYS A 203 -5.69 -14.06 -6.07
CA LYS A 203 -4.63 -14.62 -6.93
C LYS A 203 -3.34 -13.82 -6.84
N ILE A 204 -3.42 -12.48 -6.83
CA ILE A 204 -2.24 -11.63 -6.68
C ILE A 204 -1.65 -11.81 -5.27
N MET A 205 -2.51 -11.85 -4.25
CA MET A 205 -2.10 -12.13 -2.88
C MET A 205 -1.40 -13.49 -2.75
N LEU A 206 -1.91 -14.54 -3.40
CA LEU A 206 -1.25 -15.85 -3.44
C LEU A 206 0.13 -15.77 -4.11
N ALA A 207 0.22 -15.14 -5.29
CA ALA A 207 1.47 -15.04 -6.04
C ALA A 207 2.55 -14.27 -5.25
N THR A 208 2.19 -13.13 -4.67
CA THR A 208 3.11 -12.33 -3.86
C THR A 208 3.44 -13.00 -2.51
N GLY A 209 2.49 -13.73 -1.92
CA GLY A 209 2.72 -14.55 -0.73
C GLY A 209 3.71 -15.68 -0.97
N LEU A 210 3.71 -16.30 -2.16
CA LEU A 210 4.74 -17.28 -2.54
C LEU A 210 6.12 -16.64 -2.65
N MET A 211 6.22 -15.40 -3.16
CA MET A 211 7.49 -14.67 -3.19
C MET A 211 8.00 -14.35 -1.78
N VAL A 212 7.12 -13.97 -0.86
CA VAL A 212 7.46 -13.74 0.55
C VAL A 212 7.94 -15.04 1.20
N PHE A 213 7.22 -16.13 1.00
CA PHE A 213 7.61 -17.43 1.56
C PHE A 213 8.93 -17.96 1.00
N TYR A 214 9.17 -17.72 -0.29
CA TYR A 214 10.49 -17.96 -0.90
C TYR A 214 11.59 -17.14 -0.21
N GLY A 215 11.31 -15.87 0.13
CA GLY A 215 12.23 -15.01 0.88
C GLY A 215 12.64 -15.61 2.22
N TYR A 216 11.71 -16.18 2.98
CA TYR A 216 12.01 -16.89 4.24
C TYR A 216 12.92 -18.09 4.01
N GLY A 217 12.66 -18.85 2.94
CA GLY A 217 13.50 -19.99 2.55
C GLY A 217 14.92 -19.58 2.20
N VAL A 218 15.08 -18.48 1.43
CA VAL A 218 16.40 -17.96 1.07
C VAL A 218 17.15 -17.43 2.30
N GLU A 219 16.48 -16.73 3.20
CA GLU A 219 17.09 -16.24 4.44
C GLU A 219 17.64 -17.42 5.29
N ALA A 220 16.83 -18.45 5.49
CA ALA A 220 17.26 -19.66 6.19
C ALA A 220 18.41 -20.39 5.47
N PHE A 221 18.32 -20.53 4.14
CA PHE A 221 19.35 -21.15 3.32
C PHE A 221 20.67 -20.39 3.42
N MET A 222 20.65 -19.06 3.29
CA MET A 222 21.86 -18.23 3.34
C MET A 222 22.52 -18.25 4.73
N ALA A 223 21.74 -18.30 5.80
CA ALA A 223 22.27 -18.45 7.16
C ALA A 223 23.10 -19.72 7.32
N TYR A 224 22.72 -20.81 6.65
CA TYR A 224 23.49 -22.06 6.65
C TYR A 224 24.63 -22.07 5.65
N TYR A 225 24.37 -21.59 4.41
CA TYR A 225 25.33 -21.62 3.32
C TYR A 225 26.54 -20.73 3.55
N SER A 226 26.34 -19.57 4.18
CA SER A 226 27.42 -18.62 4.48
C SER A 226 28.44 -19.15 5.48
N ALA A 227 28.11 -20.23 6.21
CA ALA A 227 28.89 -20.77 7.32
C ALA A 227 29.23 -19.75 8.44
N ASN A 228 28.52 -18.60 8.46
CA ASN A 228 28.66 -17.60 9.50
C ASN A 228 27.97 -18.11 10.78
N GLU A 229 28.74 -18.24 11.86
CA GLU A 229 28.23 -18.77 13.13
C GLU A 229 27.13 -17.86 13.72
N PHE A 230 27.26 -16.54 13.60
CA PHE A 230 26.28 -15.59 14.12
C PHE A 230 24.95 -15.67 13.38
N GLU A 231 24.97 -15.79 12.06
CA GLU A 231 23.76 -15.94 11.25
C GLU A 231 23.04 -17.26 11.54
N ARG A 232 23.80 -18.35 11.64
CA ARG A 232 23.27 -19.67 11.97
C ARG A 232 22.67 -19.70 13.40
N ASP A 233 23.38 -19.12 14.37
CA ASP A 233 22.92 -19.06 15.76
C ASP A 233 21.67 -18.19 15.90
N LEU A 234 21.61 -17.07 15.19
CA LEU A 234 20.40 -16.26 15.12
C LEU A 234 19.21 -17.07 14.60
N MET A 235 19.38 -17.77 13.48
CA MET A 235 18.30 -18.55 12.87
C MET A 235 17.83 -19.68 13.79
N MET A 236 18.74 -20.45 14.34
CA MET A 236 18.41 -21.64 15.12
C MET A 236 18.12 -21.32 16.59
N LYS A 237 19.02 -20.62 17.28
CA LYS A 237 18.89 -20.42 18.73
C LYS A 237 17.88 -19.30 19.06
N ASN A 238 17.84 -18.24 18.28
CA ASN A 238 17.00 -17.09 18.61
C ASN A 238 15.61 -17.17 17.97
N ARG A 239 15.52 -17.52 16.68
CA ARG A 239 14.23 -17.56 15.98
C ARG A 239 13.48 -18.88 16.21
N VAL A 240 14.15 -20.03 16.09
CA VAL A 240 13.47 -21.33 16.20
C VAL A 240 13.33 -21.77 17.66
N PHE A 241 14.41 -21.80 18.42
CA PHE A 241 14.43 -22.31 19.79
C PHE A 241 14.50 -21.21 20.86
N GLY A 242 14.48 -19.95 20.47
CA GLY A 242 14.51 -18.80 21.37
C GLY A 242 13.16 -18.49 22.02
N PRO A 243 13.13 -17.48 22.91
CA PRO A 243 11.93 -17.10 23.64
C PRO A 243 10.81 -16.58 22.71
N TYR A 244 11.14 -16.14 21.52
CA TYR A 244 10.20 -15.68 20.50
C TYR A 244 9.89 -16.73 19.43
N GLY A 245 10.29 -17.98 19.60
CA GLY A 245 10.07 -19.07 18.65
C GLY A 245 8.60 -19.28 18.30
N TYR A 246 7.69 -19.09 19.25
CA TYR A 246 6.25 -19.16 18.99
C TYR A 246 5.79 -18.14 17.94
N PHE A 247 6.31 -16.92 17.99
CA PHE A 247 6.01 -15.89 17.00
C PHE A 247 6.59 -16.22 15.63
N TYR A 248 7.78 -16.84 15.59
CA TYR A 248 8.36 -17.31 14.33
C TYR A 248 7.54 -18.43 13.69
N PHE A 249 7.09 -19.42 14.45
CA PHE A 249 6.21 -20.46 13.93
C PHE A 249 4.84 -19.93 13.52
N ALA A 250 4.28 -19.00 14.28
CA ALA A 250 3.04 -18.32 13.92
C ALA A 250 3.19 -17.51 12.62
N LEU A 251 4.33 -16.83 12.42
CA LEU A 251 4.67 -16.14 11.19
C LEU A 251 4.68 -17.11 9.99
N ILE A 252 5.40 -18.22 10.10
CA ILE A 252 5.49 -19.22 9.02
C ILE A 252 4.11 -19.82 8.71
N PHE A 253 3.29 -20.05 9.73
CA PHE A 253 1.92 -20.50 9.54
C PHE A 253 1.07 -19.45 8.80
N CYS A 254 1.07 -18.20 9.27
CA CYS A 254 0.23 -17.13 8.72
C CYS A 254 0.61 -16.75 7.29
N ASN A 255 1.91 -16.61 7.00
CA ASN A 255 2.38 -16.12 5.70
C ASN A 255 2.81 -17.26 4.74
N GLY A 256 3.20 -18.41 5.26
CA GLY A 256 3.65 -19.54 4.44
C GLY A 256 2.54 -20.54 4.14
N LEU A 257 1.92 -21.07 5.18
CA LEU A 257 0.98 -22.21 5.04
C LEU A 257 -0.45 -21.74 4.76
N MET A 258 -0.95 -20.75 5.51
CA MET A 258 -2.34 -20.30 5.39
C MET A 258 -2.70 -19.79 3.99
N PRO A 259 -1.86 -19.03 3.27
CA PRO A 259 -2.17 -18.57 1.93
C PRO A 259 -2.27 -19.70 0.90
N GLN A 260 -1.70 -20.89 1.17
CA GLN A 260 -1.77 -22.01 0.23
C GLN A 260 -3.20 -22.52 0.02
N VAL A 261 -4.11 -22.27 0.94
CA VAL A 261 -5.54 -22.63 0.72
C VAL A 261 -6.18 -21.82 -0.39
N LEU A 262 -5.57 -20.70 -0.79
CA LEU A 262 -6.04 -19.88 -1.93
C LEU A 262 -5.82 -20.56 -3.31
N TRP A 263 -5.10 -21.67 -3.40
CA TRP A 263 -5.06 -22.49 -4.61
C TRP A 263 -6.45 -23.01 -4.97
N PHE A 264 -7.31 -23.26 -4.00
CA PHE A 264 -8.65 -23.78 -4.21
C PHE A 264 -9.63 -22.66 -4.57
N GLN A 265 -10.24 -22.74 -5.74
CA GLN A 265 -11.22 -21.76 -6.22
C GLN A 265 -12.40 -21.60 -5.25
N ARG A 266 -12.85 -22.70 -4.62
CA ARG A 266 -13.94 -22.67 -3.63
C ARG A 266 -13.65 -21.73 -2.45
N VAL A 267 -12.39 -21.63 -2.03
CA VAL A 267 -11.95 -20.73 -0.95
C VAL A 267 -11.92 -19.29 -1.45
N ARG A 268 -11.39 -19.05 -2.65
CA ARG A 268 -11.33 -17.70 -3.24
C ARG A 268 -12.70 -17.12 -3.57
N SER A 269 -13.71 -17.97 -3.81
CA SER A 269 -15.09 -17.55 -4.05
C SER A 269 -15.91 -17.34 -2.78
N ASN A 270 -15.35 -17.63 -1.61
CA ASN A 270 -16.02 -17.45 -0.32
C ASN A 270 -15.53 -16.15 0.35
N GLU A 271 -16.41 -15.14 0.42
CA GLU A 271 -16.10 -13.82 1.02
C GLU A 271 -15.60 -13.92 2.45
N ALA A 272 -16.26 -14.74 3.28
CA ALA A 272 -15.89 -14.89 4.68
C ALA A 272 -14.53 -15.57 4.85
N ALA A 273 -14.26 -16.60 4.03
CA ALA A 273 -12.96 -17.26 4.02
C ALA A 273 -11.84 -16.30 3.59
N LEU A 274 -12.07 -15.52 2.52
CA LEU A 274 -11.11 -14.51 2.06
C LEU A 274 -10.85 -13.45 3.13
N PHE A 275 -11.87 -12.95 3.80
CA PHE A 275 -11.73 -11.97 4.86
C PHE A 275 -10.86 -12.51 6.00
N VAL A 276 -11.12 -13.74 6.46
CA VAL A 276 -10.34 -14.37 7.54
C VAL A 276 -8.89 -14.61 7.10
N ILE A 277 -8.66 -15.14 5.90
CA ILE A 277 -7.32 -15.39 5.37
C ILE A 277 -6.55 -14.07 5.26
N SER A 278 -7.17 -13.02 4.73
CA SER A 278 -6.54 -11.70 4.62
C SER A 278 -6.20 -11.10 5.98
N LEU A 279 -7.04 -11.30 6.98
CA LEU A 279 -6.76 -10.88 8.35
C LEU A 279 -5.56 -11.64 8.93
N VAL A 280 -5.51 -12.96 8.74
CA VAL A 280 -4.38 -13.81 9.17
C VAL A 280 -3.08 -13.37 8.47
N VAL A 281 -3.15 -13.06 7.18
CA VAL A 281 -1.99 -12.53 6.41
C VAL A 281 -1.49 -11.21 7.01
N ASN A 282 -2.38 -10.27 7.32
CA ASN A 282 -1.98 -9.00 7.94
C ASN A 282 -1.34 -9.20 9.33
N VAL A 283 -1.87 -10.12 10.13
CA VAL A 283 -1.24 -10.52 11.39
C VAL A 283 0.14 -11.13 11.14
N GLY A 284 0.27 -12.00 10.14
CA GLY A 284 1.55 -12.60 9.75
C GLY A 284 2.58 -11.56 9.33
N MET A 285 2.20 -10.56 8.55
CA MET A 285 3.10 -9.47 8.13
C MET A 285 3.53 -8.57 9.28
N TRP A 286 2.67 -8.38 10.29
CA TRP A 286 3.06 -7.74 11.53
C TRP A 286 4.05 -8.60 12.34
N LEU A 287 3.78 -9.91 12.48
CA LEU A 287 4.68 -10.86 13.13
C LEU A 287 6.05 -10.92 12.47
N GLU A 288 6.12 -10.77 11.15
CA GLU A 288 7.38 -10.70 10.41
C GLU A 288 8.26 -9.56 10.91
N ARG A 289 7.70 -8.36 11.01
CA ARG A 289 8.43 -7.19 11.52
C ARG A 289 8.86 -7.40 12.98
N PHE A 290 7.96 -7.96 13.79
CA PHE A 290 8.26 -8.29 15.17
C PHE A 290 9.44 -9.28 15.27
N VAL A 291 9.44 -10.35 14.50
CA VAL A 291 10.53 -11.35 14.50
C VAL A 291 11.85 -10.76 14.03
N ILE A 292 11.85 -9.99 12.94
CA ILE A 292 13.05 -9.32 12.41
C ILE A 292 13.67 -8.41 13.48
N LEU A 293 12.87 -7.67 14.24
CA LEU A 293 13.36 -6.72 15.23
C LEU A 293 13.74 -7.40 16.56
N MET A 294 12.87 -8.25 17.10
CA MET A 294 13.00 -8.77 18.45
C MET A 294 13.98 -9.94 18.56
N SER A 295 14.09 -10.79 17.53
CA SER A 295 15.02 -11.93 17.57
C SER A 295 16.49 -11.51 17.57
N LEU A 296 16.79 -10.32 17.05
CA LEU A 296 18.14 -9.78 16.93
C LEU A 296 18.70 -9.23 18.25
N GLN A 297 17.86 -8.56 19.01
CA GLN A 297 18.29 -7.75 20.16
C GLN A 297 18.85 -8.59 21.31
N ARG A 298 18.52 -9.88 21.36
CA ARG A 298 18.82 -10.69 22.55
C ARG A 298 20.29 -10.98 22.75
N ASP A 299 21.04 -11.32 21.68
CA ASP A 299 22.38 -11.91 21.83
C ASP A 299 23.51 -10.95 21.46
N PHE A 300 23.23 -9.89 20.69
CA PHE A 300 24.26 -9.01 20.16
C PHE A 300 24.49 -7.72 20.95
N MET A 301 23.52 -7.29 21.74
CA MET A 301 23.59 -6.05 22.50
C MET A 301 23.42 -6.32 23.99
N PRO A 302 24.38 -5.96 24.85
CA PRO A 302 24.24 -6.15 26.29
C PRO A 302 22.99 -5.50 26.89
N SER A 303 22.58 -4.35 26.37
CA SER A 303 21.35 -3.66 26.78
C SER A 303 20.06 -4.39 26.39
N ALA A 304 20.15 -5.38 25.50
CA ALA A 304 19.02 -6.14 24.97
C ALA A 304 19.01 -7.60 25.44
N TRP A 305 19.81 -7.99 26.44
CA TRP A 305 19.80 -9.33 27.01
C TRP A 305 18.52 -9.65 27.79
N GLY A 306 17.72 -8.64 28.09
CA GLY A 306 16.38 -8.83 28.61
C GLY A 306 15.39 -9.34 27.55
N GLN A 307 14.22 -9.79 28.00
CA GLN A 307 13.11 -10.11 27.13
C GLN A 307 12.17 -8.92 27.04
N TYR A 308 11.77 -8.56 25.81
CA TYR A 308 10.74 -7.56 25.61
C TYR A 308 9.38 -8.11 26.06
N SER A 309 8.69 -7.36 26.87
CA SER A 309 7.28 -7.58 27.20
C SER A 309 6.51 -6.28 26.87
N PRO A 310 5.39 -6.36 26.13
CA PRO A 310 4.64 -5.17 25.78
C PRO A 310 4.08 -4.50 27.02
N THR A 311 4.23 -3.20 27.12
CA THR A 311 3.65 -2.37 28.17
C THR A 311 2.23 -1.93 27.79
N PHE A 312 1.50 -1.37 28.75
CA PHE A 312 0.19 -0.77 28.47
C PHE A 312 0.27 0.32 27.38
N TRP A 313 1.33 1.10 27.38
CA TRP A 313 1.54 2.17 26.40
C TRP A 313 1.79 1.63 24.98
N ASP A 314 2.52 0.54 24.84
CA ASP A 314 2.75 -0.12 23.54
C ASP A 314 1.43 -0.60 22.93
N VAL A 315 0.61 -1.26 23.74
CA VAL A 315 -0.69 -1.76 23.29
C VAL A 315 -1.65 -0.61 22.98
N SER A 316 -1.70 0.43 23.84
CA SER A 316 -2.64 1.54 23.65
C SER A 316 -2.26 2.42 22.44
N THR A 317 -0.98 2.68 22.19
CA THR A 317 -0.53 3.40 20.99
C THR A 317 -0.77 2.60 19.72
N TYR A 318 -0.57 1.29 19.76
CA TYR A 318 -0.88 0.40 18.64
C TYR A 318 -2.37 0.42 18.29
N LEU A 319 -3.24 0.18 19.27
CA LEU A 319 -4.70 0.25 19.09
C LEU A 319 -5.17 1.65 18.68
N GLY A 320 -4.57 2.70 19.26
CA GLY A 320 -4.84 4.09 18.89
C GLY A 320 -4.52 4.40 17.43
N THR A 321 -3.46 3.81 16.89
CA THR A 321 -3.10 3.96 15.47
C THR A 321 -4.16 3.34 14.55
N PHE A 322 -4.67 2.14 14.89
CA PHE A 322 -5.80 1.55 14.17
C PHE A 322 -7.06 2.42 14.29
N GLY A 323 -7.34 2.94 15.48
CA GLY A 323 -8.47 3.84 15.71
C GLY A 323 -8.36 5.11 14.85
N LEU A 324 -7.17 5.70 14.76
CA LEU A 324 -6.92 6.86 13.90
C LEU A 324 -7.14 6.52 12.42
N PHE A 325 -6.56 5.42 11.95
CA PHE A 325 -6.73 4.96 10.57
C PHE A 325 -8.21 4.77 10.20
N LEU A 326 -8.95 4.03 11.03
CA LEU A 326 -10.37 3.76 10.80
C LEU A 326 -11.21 5.05 10.89
N SER A 327 -10.88 5.95 11.82
CA SER A 327 -11.58 7.24 11.94
C SER A 327 -11.40 8.10 10.69
N LEU A 328 -10.18 8.18 10.15
CA LEU A 328 -9.91 8.89 8.90
C LEU A 328 -10.64 8.24 7.71
N LEU A 329 -10.65 6.93 7.63
CA LEU A 329 -11.34 6.18 6.59
C LEU A 329 -12.87 6.39 6.65
N PHE A 330 -13.48 6.27 7.82
CA PHE A 330 -14.93 6.49 7.98
C PHE A 330 -15.32 7.93 7.75
N LEU A 331 -14.49 8.89 8.17
CA LEU A 331 -14.71 10.31 7.87
C LEU A 331 -14.67 10.54 6.35
N PHE A 332 -13.70 9.94 5.66
CA PHE A 332 -13.64 10.00 4.20
C PHE A 332 -14.91 9.42 3.56
N CYS A 333 -15.34 8.23 3.95
CA CYS A 333 -16.55 7.60 3.42
C CYS A 333 -17.83 8.43 3.68
N ARG A 334 -17.85 9.21 4.77
CA ARG A 334 -18.99 10.08 5.11
C ARG A 334 -19.03 11.37 4.30
N VAL A 335 -17.87 11.95 3.99
CA VAL A 335 -17.76 13.30 3.40
C VAL A 335 -17.57 13.25 1.88
N LEU A 336 -16.93 12.19 1.37
CA LEU A 336 -16.59 12.06 -0.05
C LEU A 336 -17.12 10.76 -0.63
N PRO A 337 -17.41 10.74 -1.92
CA PRO A 337 -17.85 9.52 -2.60
C PRO A 337 -16.72 8.48 -2.61
N MET A 338 -16.99 7.32 -2.03
CA MET A 338 -16.07 6.20 -1.92
C MET A 338 -15.75 5.53 -3.25
N ILE A 339 -16.67 5.66 -4.22
CA ILE A 339 -16.50 5.21 -5.60
C ILE A 339 -16.48 6.43 -6.50
N SER A 340 -15.57 6.49 -7.47
CA SER A 340 -15.49 7.58 -8.44
C SER A 340 -16.75 7.63 -9.30
N ILE A 341 -17.51 8.71 -9.15
CA ILE A 341 -18.74 8.96 -9.93
C ILE A 341 -18.38 9.10 -11.42
N ALA A 342 -17.28 9.80 -11.69
CA ALA A 342 -16.81 10.08 -13.04
C ALA A 342 -16.42 8.80 -13.79
N GLU A 343 -15.58 7.95 -13.18
CA GLU A 343 -15.13 6.71 -13.78
C GLU A 343 -16.28 5.70 -13.97
N MET A 344 -17.22 5.67 -13.03
CA MET A 344 -18.40 4.79 -13.15
C MET A 344 -19.31 5.19 -14.31
N LYS A 345 -19.45 6.48 -14.58
CA LYS A 345 -20.23 6.96 -15.74
C LYS A 345 -19.63 6.49 -17.07
N HIS A 346 -18.31 6.39 -17.18
CA HIS A 346 -17.63 5.86 -18.38
C HIS A 346 -17.88 4.36 -18.61
N LEU A 347 -18.31 3.61 -17.60
CA LEU A 347 -18.61 2.18 -17.72
C LEU A 347 -20.05 1.93 -18.20
N LEU A 348 -20.90 2.95 -18.23
CA LEU A 348 -22.27 2.80 -18.71
C LEU A 348 -22.30 2.61 -20.23
N PRO A 349 -23.13 1.67 -20.75
CA PRO A 349 -23.24 1.41 -22.19
C PRO A 349 -23.60 2.64 -23.01
N GLU A 350 -24.34 3.55 -22.43
CA GLU A 350 -24.77 4.81 -23.05
C GLU A 350 -23.60 5.76 -23.38
N SER A 351 -22.48 5.65 -22.69
CA SER A 351 -21.28 6.46 -22.97
C SER A 351 -20.55 6.02 -24.26
N HIS A 352 -20.84 4.84 -24.79
CA HIS A 352 -20.20 4.27 -25.98
C HIS A 352 -21.03 4.45 -27.27
N VAL A 353 -22.25 4.96 -27.17
CA VAL A 353 -23.17 5.08 -28.30
C VAL A 353 -22.74 6.14 -29.33
N HIS A 354 -21.94 7.14 -28.92
CA HIS A 354 -21.48 8.19 -29.83
C HIS A 354 -20.26 7.85 -30.68
N SER A 355 -19.51 6.79 -30.35
CA SER A 355 -18.29 6.41 -31.08
C SER A 355 -18.54 5.61 -32.35
N HIS A 356 -19.73 5.03 -32.50
CA HIS A 356 -20.09 4.21 -33.68
C HIS A 356 -20.83 4.97 -34.79
N LYS A 357 -21.31 6.19 -34.55
CA LYS A 357 -22.00 6.98 -35.60
C LYS A 357 -21.03 7.68 -36.55
N ASP A 358 -19.82 8.01 -36.10
CA ASP A 358 -18.84 8.74 -36.93
C ASP A 358 -18.08 7.83 -37.92
N SER A 359 -18.18 6.50 -37.82
CA SER A 359 -17.51 5.58 -38.72
C SER A 359 -18.34 5.12 -39.93
N HIS A 360 -19.64 5.44 -39.99
CA HIS A 360 -20.51 5.06 -41.12
C HIS A 360 -20.74 6.19 -42.14
N ASP A 361 -20.43 7.46 -41.81
CA ASP A 361 -20.65 8.58 -42.75
C ASP A 361 -19.48 8.84 -43.71
N HIS A 362 -18.35 8.12 -43.60
CA HIS A 362 -17.21 8.27 -44.50
C HIS A 362 -17.06 7.18 -45.57
N SER A 363 -17.97 6.20 -45.63
CA SER A 363 -17.89 5.12 -46.62
C SER A 363 -18.78 5.28 -47.85
N ASP A 364 -19.74 6.23 -47.84
CA ASP A 364 -20.69 6.39 -48.96
C ASP A 364 -20.37 7.52 -49.95
N SER A 365 -19.22 8.20 -49.83
CA SER A 365 -18.86 9.29 -50.77
C SER A 365 -17.77 8.91 -51.80
N ALA A 366 -17.40 7.62 -51.95
CA ALA A 366 -16.32 7.16 -52.83
C ALA A 366 -16.73 6.32 -54.03
N HIS A 367 -18.01 6.27 -54.40
CA HIS A 367 -18.46 5.64 -55.66
C HIS A 367 -19.49 6.50 -56.37
N GLY A 368 -19.04 7.29 -57.32
CA GLY A 368 -19.90 8.05 -58.21
C GLY A 368 -19.14 9.02 -59.08
N GLY A 369 -18.50 8.55 -60.18
CA GLY A 369 -17.90 9.44 -61.13
C GLY A 369 -17.01 8.78 -62.17
N SER A 370 -17.59 7.98 -63.08
CA SER A 370 -16.99 7.71 -64.37
C SER A 370 -18.10 7.63 -65.42
N HIS A 371 -18.31 8.72 -66.11
CA HIS A 371 -18.64 8.75 -67.54
C HIS A 371 -18.23 10.12 -68.06
#